data_40bb25c4d4190b05ef8982c6a753b440
#
_entry.id   40bb25c4d4190b05ef8982c6a753b440
#
_cell.length_a   1.000
_cell.length_b   1.000
_cell.length_c   1.000
_cell.angle_alpha   90.00
_cell.angle_beta   90.00
_cell.angle_gamma   90.00
#
_symmetry.space_group_name_H-M   'P 1'
#
loop_
_entity.id
_entity.type
_entity.pdbx_description
1 polymer ?
#
loop_
_entity_poly.entity_id
_entity_poly.type
_entity_poly.pdbx_seq_one_letter_code
_entity_poly.pdbx_strand_id
1 'polypeptide(L)'
;MNFIAQVRMGMGALRGALGARIPLNVMISVTDNCPSRCSYCSIPSRRRPDLATDDWKRLLLEMRRAGTMRIGVWGGEPMTRKDIVELCSHARDLGMYVSIDSNGYLIPSRREILDAVDHVVLSLDGPPHAHDANRELGSWLRTMEAVRFCSGKVRLWTITVLTKNNINELDWIMNTALEYGFMTTFQTLHHNDSLGGDTSAMRPSNDEYRQAFGRLLELKGKGAPIALSSSFLRKIAQWPDFTTTRLHEKFYGPGCSAGRMFCNIDADGRVYPCSLLIGEYPGALNALEAGFAKAFRAAGELPCQACTASCYPEYNYLYGLYPSVAMDWHRSVKTTDRLMKKAALNMRTPEE
;
A
#
# COMPACT_ATOMS: atom_id res chain seq x y z
N MET A 1 -4.77 7.48 -14.37
CA MET A 1 -3.87 7.19 -15.52
C MET A 1 -4.63 7.42 -16.83
N ASN A 2 -4.03 8.15 -17.78
CA ASN A 2 -4.59 8.28 -19.12
C ASN A 2 -4.37 6.98 -19.92
N PHE A 3 -5.01 6.88 -21.12
CA PHE A 3 -4.94 5.68 -21.97
C PHE A 3 -3.50 5.29 -22.32
N ILE A 4 -2.64 6.26 -22.65
CA ILE A 4 -1.23 6.00 -23.02
C ILE A 4 -0.47 5.36 -21.84
N ALA A 5 -0.69 5.84 -20.60
CA ALA A 5 -0.07 5.28 -19.42
C ALA A 5 -0.57 3.84 -19.13
N GLN A 6 -1.84 3.55 -19.39
CA GLN A 6 -2.38 2.19 -19.26
C GLN A 6 -1.75 1.23 -20.29
N VAL A 7 -1.62 1.66 -21.54
CA VAL A 7 -0.94 0.87 -22.59
C VAL A 7 0.53 0.61 -22.22
N ARG A 8 1.25 1.64 -21.76
CA ARG A 8 2.66 1.48 -21.32
C ARG A 8 2.79 0.52 -20.15
N MET A 9 1.88 0.59 -19.19
CA MET A 9 1.86 -0.35 -18.05
C MET A 9 1.62 -1.79 -18.53
N GLY A 10 0.67 -2.00 -19.43
CA GLY A 10 0.38 -3.32 -20.05
C GLY A 10 1.59 -3.86 -20.82
N MET A 11 2.25 -3.03 -21.62
CA MET A 11 3.47 -3.40 -22.34
C MET A 11 4.63 -3.73 -21.38
N GLY A 12 4.76 -2.96 -20.29
CA GLY A 12 5.74 -3.24 -19.25
C GLY A 12 5.48 -4.59 -18.56
N ALA A 13 4.22 -4.88 -18.22
CA ALA A 13 3.82 -6.16 -17.65
C ALA A 13 4.10 -7.33 -18.61
N LEU A 14 3.78 -7.18 -19.89
CA LEU A 14 4.08 -8.20 -20.91
C LEU A 14 5.59 -8.46 -21.04
N ARG A 15 6.41 -7.41 -21.12
CA ARG A 15 7.88 -7.56 -21.15
C ARG A 15 8.40 -8.21 -19.87
N GLY A 16 7.83 -7.89 -18.72
CA GLY A 16 8.16 -8.54 -17.46
C GLY A 16 7.78 -10.02 -17.44
N ALA A 17 6.61 -10.39 -17.97
CA ALA A 17 6.21 -11.79 -18.13
C ALA A 17 7.17 -12.57 -19.05
N LEU A 18 7.78 -11.90 -20.02
CA LEU A 18 8.83 -12.43 -20.92
C LEU A 18 10.23 -12.38 -20.30
N GLY A 19 10.38 -12.11 -19.02
CA GLY A 19 11.65 -12.16 -18.30
C GLY A 19 12.37 -10.83 -18.12
N ALA A 20 11.87 -9.72 -18.65
CA ALA A 20 12.50 -8.41 -18.44
C ALA A 20 12.42 -7.97 -16.96
N ARG A 21 13.45 -7.28 -16.49
CA ARG A 21 13.47 -6.61 -15.17
C ARG A 21 13.12 -5.13 -15.34
N ILE A 22 11.92 -4.74 -14.98
CA ILE A 22 11.42 -3.38 -15.12
C ILE A 22 10.69 -2.99 -13.83
N PRO A 23 11.16 -2.00 -13.06
CA PRO A 23 10.53 -1.58 -11.80
C PRO A 23 9.25 -0.79 -12.06
N LEU A 24 8.18 -1.46 -12.54
CA LEU A 24 6.92 -0.79 -12.90
C LEU A 24 6.27 -0.08 -11.72
N ASN A 25 6.43 -0.65 -10.52
CA ASN A 25 5.92 -0.09 -9.27
C ASN A 25 7.04 -0.01 -8.24
N VAL A 26 7.26 1.18 -7.68
CA VAL A 26 8.24 1.39 -6.62
C VAL A 26 7.55 2.01 -5.41
N MET A 27 7.70 1.37 -4.26
CA MET A 27 7.28 1.93 -2.98
C MET A 27 8.47 2.70 -2.39
N ILE A 28 8.26 3.94 -1.97
CA ILE A 28 9.31 4.78 -1.39
C ILE A 28 8.94 5.16 0.05
N SER A 29 9.78 4.73 1.00
CA SER A 29 9.70 5.18 2.39
C SER A 29 10.47 6.49 2.50
N VAL A 30 9.76 7.60 2.63
CA VAL A 30 10.41 8.93 2.51
C VAL A 30 10.94 9.47 3.83
N THR A 31 10.52 8.90 4.95
CA THR A 31 10.90 9.34 6.31
C THR A 31 10.62 8.26 7.33
N ASP A 32 11.39 8.25 8.42
CA ASP A 32 11.06 7.46 9.62
C ASP A 32 10.21 8.26 10.63
N ASN A 33 10.09 9.58 10.46
CA ASN A 33 9.29 10.42 11.36
C ASN A 33 7.80 10.07 11.26
N CYS A 34 7.16 9.91 12.42
CA CYS A 34 5.73 9.71 12.53
C CYS A 34 5.22 10.29 13.85
N PRO A 35 4.11 11.03 13.87
CA PRO A 35 3.49 11.49 15.11
C PRO A 35 2.75 10.37 15.84
N SER A 36 2.44 9.24 15.16
CA SER A 36 1.73 8.11 15.72
C SER A 36 2.67 7.10 16.37
N ARG A 37 2.15 6.40 17.39
CA ARG A 37 2.84 5.31 18.11
C ARG A 37 2.01 4.03 18.05
N CYS A 38 1.75 3.57 16.82
CA CYS A 38 0.98 2.33 16.62
C CYS A 38 1.67 1.15 17.28
N SER A 39 0.90 0.33 18.02
CA SER A 39 1.41 -0.76 18.84
C SER A 39 2.16 -1.86 18.07
N TYR A 40 1.95 -1.94 16.75
CA TYR A 40 2.60 -2.90 15.86
C TYR A 40 3.70 -2.30 14.96
N CYS A 41 4.12 -1.04 15.19
CA CYS A 41 5.02 -0.34 14.27
C CYS A 41 6.26 0.20 14.98
N SER A 42 7.45 -0.18 14.52
CA SER A 42 8.74 0.29 15.04
C SER A 42 9.42 1.33 14.15
N ILE A 43 8.81 1.74 13.02
CA ILE A 43 9.44 2.67 12.08
C ILE A 43 9.93 3.96 12.78
N PRO A 44 9.13 4.63 13.64
CA PRO A 44 9.58 5.87 14.28
C PRO A 44 10.77 5.70 15.23
N SER A 45 11.04 4.49 15.71
CA SER A 45 12.17 4.20 16.60
C SER A 45 13.52 4.13 15.86
N ARG A 46 13.52 3.96 14.54
CA ARG A 46 14.74 3.88 13.71
C ARG A 46 15.48 5.21 13.64
N ARG A 47 14.75 6.34 13.65
CA ARG A 47 15.27 7.71 13.73
C ARG A 47 16.39 8.03 12.72
N ARG A 48 16.31 7.48 11.52
CA ARG A 48 17.30 7.79 10.48
C ARG A 48 17.06 9.20 9.92
N PRO A 49 18.13 9.88 9.44
CA PRO A 49 17.97 11.17 8.78
C PRO A 49 17.21 10.99 7.46
N ASP A 50 16.34 11.94 7.16
CA ASP A 50 15.65 11.99 5.86
C ASP A 50 16.65 12.31 4.75
N LEU A 51 16.49 11.71 3.58
CA LEU A 51 17.20 12.12 2.38
C LEU A 51 16.76 13.54 1.97
N ALA A 52 17.69 14.30 1.39
CA ALA A 52 17.42 15.63 0.88
C ALA A 52 16.41 15.59 -0.28
N THR A 53 15.69 16.70 -0.47
CA THR A 53 14.70 16.86 -1.54
C THR A 53 15.32 16.58 -2.92
N ASP A 54 16.52 17.11 -3.18
CA ASP A 54 17.21 16.94 -4.47
C ASP A 54 17.65 15.51 -4.70
N ASP A 55 18.04 14.78 -3.66
CA ASP A 55 18.35 13.35 -3.75
C ASP A 55 17.12 12.55 -4.15
N TRP A 56 15.96 12.80 -3.53
CA TRP A 56 14.70 12.18 -3.93
C TRP A 56 14.32 12.52 -5.36
N LYS A 57 14.44 13.79 -5.79
CA LYS A 57 14.15 14.19 -7.19
C LYS A 57 15.04 13.48 -8.18
N ARG A 58 16.33 13.33 -7.88
CA ARG A 58 17.27 12.57 -8.69
C ARG A 58 16.85 11.10 -8.79
N LEU A 59 16.52 10.46 -7.67
CA LEU A 59 16.06 9.07 -7.64
C LEU A 59 14.75 8.88 -8.42
N LEU A 60 13.78 9.79 -8.30
CA LEU A 60 12.53 9.77 -9.05
C LEU A 60 12.78 9.82 -10.57
N LEU A 61 13.72 10.66 -11.02
CA LEU A 61 14.12 10.70 -12.43
C LEU A 61 14.80 9.40 -12.89
N GLU A 62 15.69 8.83 -12.08
CA GLU A 62 16.33 7.53 -12.38
C GLU A 62 15.31 6.38 -12.43
N MET A 63 14.37 6.33 -11.48
CA MET A 63 13.25 5.38 -11.49
C MET A 63 12.43 5.51 -12.76
N ARG A 64 12.07 6.74 -13.15
CA ARG A 64 11.31 6.98 -14.38
C ARG A 64 12.06 6.51 -15.63
N ARG A 65 13.35 6.76 -15.72
CA ARG A 65 14.23 6.28 -16.81
C ARG A 65 14.34 4.74 -16.83
N ALA A 66 14.30 4.10 -15.66
CA ALA A 66 14.29 2.65 -15.53
C ALA A 66 12.94 1.99 -15.89
N GLY A 67 11.89 2.79 -16.13
CA GLY A 67 10.58 2.31 -16.55
C GLY A 67 9.49 2.35 -15.47
N THR A 68 9.73 2.99 -14.34
CA THR A 68 8.73 3.13 -13.28
C THR A 68 7.52 3.92 -13.77
N MET A 69 6.34 3.36 -13.56
CA MET A 69 5.06 3.93 -13.95
C MET A 69 4.21 4.35 -12.75
N ARG A 70 4.46 3.76 -11.58
CA ARG A 70 3.76 4.05 -10.33
C ARG A 70 4.75 4.14 -9.19
N ILE A 71 4.54 5.13 -8.32
CA ILE A 71 5.14 5.18 -7.00
C ILE A 71 4.06 5.14 -5.92
N GLY A 72 4.36 4.47 -4.80
CA GLY A 72 3.62 4.58 -3.56
C GLY A 72 4.50 5.22 -2.50
N VAL A 73 4.08 6.37 -2.03
CA VAL A 73 4.81 7.14 -1.01
C VAL A 73 4.33 6.70 0.36
N TRP A 74 5.23 6.26 1.22
CA TRP A 74 4.94 5.77 2.57
C TRP A 74 6.13 6.04 3.51
N GLY A 75 6.19 5.38 4.66
CA GLY A 75 7.30 5.45 5.61
C GLY A 75 6.78 5.46 7.05
N GLY A 76 7.28 6.37 7.89
CA GLY A 76 6.60 6.75 9.11
C GLY A 76 5.29 7.46 8.77
N GLU A 77 5.30 8.77 8.70
CA GLU A 77 4.20 9.55 8.15
C GLU A 77 4.73 10.53 7.10
N PRO A 78 4.48 10.29 5.81
CA PRO A 78 5.00 11.14 4.74
C PRO A 78 4.64 12.62 4.87
N MET A 79 3.45 12.92 5.40
CA MET A 79 2.98 14.29 5.59
C MET A 79 3.79 15.10 6.61
N THR A 80 4.70 14.48 7.39
CA THR A 80 5.64 15.20 8.27
C THR A 80 6.75 15.89 7.50
N ARG A 81 7.08 15.42 6.29
CA ARG A 81 8.07 16.10 5.43
C ARG A 81 7.50 17.41 4.89
N LYS A 82 8.26 18.48 5.01
CA LYS A 82 7.86 19.80 4.50
C LYS A 82 7.75 19.83 2.98
N ASP A 83 8.59 19.07 2.29
CA ASP A 83 8.73 18.99 0.83
C ASP A 83 7.87 17.89 0.17
N ILE A 84 7.01 17.21 0.91
CA ILE A 84 6.27 16.05 0.38
C ILE A 84 5.38 16.39 -0.83
N VAL A 85 4.74 17.55 -0.81
CA VAL A 85 3.91 18.03 -1.93
C VAL A 85 4.77 18.23 -3.19
N GLU A 86 5.94 18.85 -3.03
CA GLU A 86 6.91 19.07 -4.10
C GLU A 86 7.41 17.75 -4.70
N LEU A 87 7.74 16.77 -3.85
CA LEU A 87 8.20 15.45 -4.30
C LEU A 87 7.10 14.69 -5.06
N CYS A 88 5.87 14.70 -4.56
CA CYS A 88 4.73 14.07 -5.23
C CYS A 88 4.42 14.76 -6.58
N SER A 89 4.42 16.09 -6.62
CA SER A 89 4.22 16.86 -7.85
C SER A 89 5.30 16.54 -8.88
N HIS A 90 6.57 16.54 -8.46
CA HIS A 90 7.69 16.22 -9.34
C HIS A 90 7.54 14.78 -9.95
N ALA A 91 7.12 13.81 -9.16
CA ALA A 91 6.88 12.46 -9.67
C ALA A 91 5.74 12.42 -10.70
N ARG A 92 4.66 13.20 -10.48
CA ARG A 92 3.57 13.33 -11.47
C ARG A 92 4.01 14.02 -12.74
N ASP A 93 4.82 15.07 -12.64
CA ASP A 93 5.38 15.78 -13.80
C ASP A 93 6.26 14.87 -14.66
N LEU A 94 6.95 13.90 -14.03
CA LEU A 94 7.65 12.83 -14.72
C LEU A 94 6.70 11.80 -15.36
N GLY A 95 5.39 11.92 -15.20
CA GLY A 95 4.37 11.05 -15.77
C GLY A 95 4.16 9.74 -15.01
N MET A 96 4.51 9.67 -13.73
CA MET A 96 4.21 8.55 -12.85
C MET A 96 2.84 8.72 -12.19
N TYR A 97 2.17 7.61 -11.90
CA TYR A 97 1.00 7.59 -11.03
C TYR A 97 1.48 7.62 -9.56
N VAL A 98 0.98 8.54 -8.77
CA VAL A 98 1.41 8.76 -7.39
C VAL A 98 0.31 8.40 -6.42
N SER A 99 0.57 7.48 -5.49
CA SER A 99 -0.25 7.24 -4.32
C SER A 99 0.50 7.59 -3.04
N ILE A 100 -0.23 8.02 -2.00
CA ILE A 100 0.33 8.29 -0.68
C ILE A 100 -0.41 7.47 0.37
N ASP A 101 0.34 6.76 1.21
CA ASP A 101 -0.16 6.02 2.36
C ASP A 101 0.09 6.88 3.61
N SER A 102 -0.96 7.21 4.36
CA SER A 102 -0.92 8.16 5.47
C SER A 102 -1.84 7.74 6.62
N ASN A 103 -1.49 8.13 7.85
CA ASN A 103 -2.42 8.08 8.98
C ASN A 103 -3.53 9.16 8.88
N GLY A 104 -3.35 10.13 7.98
CA GLY A 104 -4.33 11.16 7.66
C GLY A 104 -4.25 12.44 8.50
N TYR A 105 -3.58 12.44 9.65
CA TYR A 105 -3.70 13.52 10.64
C TYR A 105 -3.34 14.91 10.11
N LEU A 106 -2.40 15.00 9.18
CA LEU A 106 -1.92 16.27 8.62
C LEU A 106 -2.57 16.63 7.28
N ILE A 107 -3.36 15.76 6.67
CA ILE A 107 -3.96 16.01 5.36
C ILE A 107 -4.93 17.21 5.38
N PRO A 108 -5.84 17.36 6.37
CA PRO A 108 -6.75 18.52 6.39
C PRO A 108 -6.03 19.87 6.46
N SER A 109 -4.89 19.93 7.18
CA SER A 109 -4.09 21.15 7.32
C SER A 109 -3.12 21.39 6.16
N ARG A 110 -2.82 20.36 5.35
CA ARG A 110 -1.90 20.38 4.20
C ARG A 110 -2.61 19.88 2.94
N ARG A 111 -3.78 20.47 2.68
CA ARG A 111 -4.72 20.04 1.65
C ARG A 111 -4.17 20.05 0.23
N GLU A 112 -3.12 20.81 -0.04
CA GLU A 112 -2.41 20.89 -1.32
C GLU A 112 -1.86 19.54 -1.78
N ILE A 113 -1.70 18.57 -0.86
CA ILE A 113 -1.31 17.20 -1.22
C ILE A 113 -2.32 16.53 -2.15
N LEU A 114 -3.61 16.86 -2.05
CA LEU A 114 -4.64 16.25 -2.89
C LEU A 114 -4.47 16.59 -4.37
N ASP A 115 -3.84 17.74 -4.68
CA ASP A 115 -3.52 18.14 -6.05
C ASP A 115 -2.23 17.49 -6.56
N ALA A 116 -1.37 17.03 -5.64
CA ALA A 116 -0.06 16.44 -5.95
C ALA A 116 -0.11 14.91 -6.11
N VAL A 117 -1.20 14.24 -5.73
CA VAL A 117 -1.33 12.77 -5.80
C VAL A 117 -2.53 12.34 -6.63
N ASP A 118 -2.48 11.13 -7.16
CA ASP A 118 -3.61 10.51 -7.87
C ASP A 118 -4.51 9.70 -6.93
N HIS A 119 -3.99 9.33 -5.75
CA HIS A 119 -4.65 8.39 -4.86
C HIS A 119 -4.15 8.55 -3.43
N VAL A 120 -5.06 8.64 -2.48
CA VAL A 120 -4.77 8.65 -1.03
C VAL A 120 -5.21 7.30 -0.44
N VAL A 121 -4.33 6.70 0.34
CA VAL A 121 -4.62 5.48 1.14
C VAL A 121 -4.52 5.86 2.61
N LEU A 122 -5.64 5.84 3.32
CA LEU A 122 -5.68 6.14 4.76
C LEU A 122 -5.65 4.88 5.59
N SER A 123 -4.92 4.93 6.66
CA SER A 123 -4.85 3.85 7.64
C SER A 123 -6.08 3.86 8.55
N LEU A 124 -7.05 2.97 8.33
CA LEU A 124 -8.28 2.87 9.13
C LEU A 124 -8.49 1.43 9.58
N ASP A 125 -8.37 1.17 10.88
CA ASP A 125 -8.40 -0.18 11.45
C ASP A 125 -9.76 -0.58 12.05
N GLY A 126 -10.81 0.24 11.91
CA GLY A 126 -12.15 -0.09 12.40
C GLY A 126 -12.82 1.05 13.19
N PRO A 127 -13.85 0.76 14.01
CA PRO A 127 -14.50 1.71 14.88
C PRO A 127 -13.56 2.26 15.97
N PRO A 128 -13.98 3.32 16.73
CA PRO A 128 -13.10 4.01 17.68
C PRO A 128 -12.31 3.09 18.59
N HIS A 129 -12.99 2.15 19.26
CA HIS A 129 -12.35 1.24 20.22
C HIS A 129 -11.29 0.34 19.58
N ALA A 130 -11.56 -0.18 18.38
CA ALA A 130 -10.66 -1.08 17.68
C ALA A 130 -9.48 -0.34 17.04
N HIS A 131 -9.74 0.80 16.42
CA HIS A 131 -8.72 1.62 15.79
C HIS A 131 -7.73 2.18 16.82
N ASP A 132 -8.25 2.76 17.91
CA ASP A 132 -7.42 3.36 18.95
C ASP A 132 -6.61 2.31 19.71
N ALA A 133 -7.16 1.09 19.94
CA ALA A 133 -6.42 -0.03 20.53
C ALA A 133 -5.23 -0.51 19.65
N ASN A 134 -5.36 -0.40 18.33
CA ASN A 134 -4.29 -0.75 17.40
C ASN A 134 -3.24 0.35 17.26
N ARG A 135 -3.64 1.60 17.38
CA ARG A 135 -2.77 2.76 17.10
C ARG A 135 -2.46 3.55 18.36
N GLU A 136 -3.30 4.51 18.69
CA GLU A 136 -3.20 5.32 19.91
C GLU A 136 -4.54 5.97 20.21
N LEU A 137 -4.79 6.29 21.46
CA LEU A 137 -6.03 6.93 21.90
C LEU A 137 -6.28 8.25 21.15
N GLY A 138 -7.49 8.41 20.60
CA GLY A 138 -7.90 9.58 19.83
C GLY A 138 -7.41 9.59 18.37
N SER A 139 -6.70 8.56 17.93
CA SER A 139 -6.25 8.44 16.54
C SER A 139 -7.42 8.28 15.57
N TRP A 140 -8.48 7.59 15.96
CA TRP A 140 -9.68 7.41 15.17
C TRP A 140 -10.32 8.74 14.74
N LEU A 141 -10.46 9.68 15.66
CA LEU A 141 -11.07 10.99 15.36
C LEU A 141 -10.29 11.72 14.27
N ARG A 142 -8.95 11.75 14.38
CA ARG A 142 -8.05 12.40 13.41
C ARG A 142 -8.09 11.71 12.04
N THR A 143 -8.09 10.38 12.02
CA THR A 143 -8.20 9.62 10.77
C THR A 143 -9.56 9.84 10.11
N MET A 144 -10.66 9.83 10.86
CA MET A 144 -12.00 10.06 10.31
C MET A 144 -12.21 11.50 9.83
N GLU A 145 -11.54 12.48 10.44
CA GLU A 145 -11.48 13.85 9.90
C GLU A 145 -10.85 13.85 8.50
N ALA A 146 -9.72 13.14 8.32
CA ALA A 146 -9.09 13.00 7.01
C ALA A 146 -9.96 12.22 6.02
N VAL A 147 -10.66 11.16 6.45
CA VAL A 147 -11.62 10.41 5.61
C VAL A 147 -12.70 11.35 5.09
N ARG A 148 -13.37 12.13 5.98
CA ARG A 148 -14.38 13.11 5.59
C ARG A 148 -13.81 14.18 4.67
N PHE A 149 -12.59 14.66 4.97
CA PHE A 149 -11.93 15.68 4.17
C PHE A 149 -11.59 15.20 2.76
N CYS A 150 -11.10 13.96 2.58
CA CYS A 150 -10.72 13.38 1.29
C CYS A 150 -11.93 12.87 0.47
N SER A 151 -13.03 12.52 1.15
CA SER A 151 -14.24 11.99 0.54
C SER A 151 -14.71 12.87 -0.62
N GLY A 152 -14.98 12.26 -1.77
CA GLY A 152 -15.44 12.95 -2.99
C GLY A 152 -14.43 13.87 -3.69
N LYS A 153 -13.25 14.13 -3.11
CA LYS A 153 -12.24 15.07 -3.66
C LYS A 153 -11.09 14.36 -4.36
N VAL A 154 -10.71 13.17 -3.90
CA VAL A 154 -9.62 12.38 -4.45
C VAL A 154 -10.01 10.90 -4.45
N ARG A 155 -9.36 10.07 -5.25
CA ARG A 155 -9.50 8.61 -5.10
C ARG A 155 -9.02 8.22 -3.71
N LEU A 156 -9.94 7.70 -2.91
CA LEU A 156 -9.69 7.34 -1.52
C LEU A 156 -9.81 5.83 -1.35
N TRP A 157 -8.77 5.24 -0.81
CA TRP A 157 -8.81 3.89 -0.25
C TRP A 157 -8.44 3.94 1.22
N THR A 158 -8.79 2.87 1.93
CA THR A 158 -8.24 2.62 3.26
C THR A 158 -7.48 1.30 3.29
N ILE A 159 -6.54 1.21 4.22
CA ILE A 159 -5.86 -0.03 4.57
C ILE A 159 -6.10 -0.35 6.03
N THR A 160 -6.53 -1.58 6.27
CA THR A 160 -6.79 -2.13 7.61
C THR A 160 -5.78 -3.23 7.90
N VAL A 161 -5.03 -3.11 8.98
CA VAL A 161 -4.23 -4.21 9.52
C VAL A 161 -5.12 -5.05 10.44
N LEU A 162 -5.35 -6.31 10.06
CA LEU A 162 -6.18 -7.24 10.83
C LEU A 162 -5.44 -7.71 12.09
N THR A 163 -6.02 -7.42 13.23
CA THR A 163 -5.56 -7.80 14.57
C THR A 163 -6.70 -8.42 15.37
N LYS A 164 -6.42 -8.94 16.56
CA LYS A 164 -7.48 -9.40 17.50
C LYS A 164 -8.48 -8.31 17.86
N ASN A 165 -8.05 -7.03 17.82
CA ASN A 165 -8.90 -5.91 18.23
C ASN A 165 -9.97 -5.55 17.17
N ASN A 166 -9.75 -5.91 15.89
CA ASN A 166 -10.61 -5.47 14.79
C ASN A 166 -11.07 -6.57 13.82
N ILE A 167 -10.66 -7.81 14.03
CA ILE A 167 -10.97 -8.89 13.08
C ILE A 167 -12.48 -9.14 12.92
N ASN A 168 -13.28 -8.74 13.90
CA ASN A 168 -14.74 -8.83 13.89
C ASN A 168 -15.44 -7.57 13.36
N GLU A 169 -14.68 -6.52 12.99
CA GLU A 169 -15.22 -5.21 12.62
C GLU A 169 -15.37 -5.01 11.09
N LEU A 170 -15.33 -6.11 10.33
CA LEU A 170 -15.35 -6.05 8.86
C LEU A 170 -16.62 -5.37 8.32
N ASP A 171 -17.78 -5.67 8.90
CA ASP A 171 -19.06 -5.09 8.46
C ASP A 171 -19.12 -3.57 8.75
N TRP A 172 -18.58 -3.12 9.89
CA TRP A 172 -18.44 -1.70 10.19
C TRP A 172 -17.56 -0.99 9.14
N ILE A 173 -16.43 -1.58 8.80
CA ILE A 173 -15.51 -1.03 7.79
C ILE A 173 -16.20 -0.92 6.42
N MET A 174 -16.98 -1.94 6.02
CA MET A 174 -17.72 -1.91 4.74
C MET A 174 -18.78 -0.83 4.72
N ASN A 175 -19.56 -0.68 5.80
CA ASN A 175 -20.59 0.35 5.91
C ASN A 175 -19.98 1.74 5.85
N THR A 176 -18.89 1.97 6.58
CA THR A 176 -18.15 3.24 6.56
C THR A 176 -17.56 3.52 5.16
N ALA A 177 -17.08 2.50 4.47
CA ALA A 177 -16.58 2.66 3.10
C ALA A 177 -17.68 3.08 2.11
N LEU A 178 -18.87 2.55 2.25
CA LEU A 178 -20.04 2.95 1.43
C LEU A 178 -20.55 4.35 1.77
N GLU A 179 -20.55 4.72 3.05
CA GLU A 179 -20.96 6.04 3.54
C GLU A 179 -20.05 7.15 3.00
N TYR A 180 -18.74 7.01 3.19
CA TYR A 180 -17.75 8.02 2.81
C TYR A 180 -17.18 7.86 1.39
N GLY A 181 -17.59 6.83 0.65
CA GLY A 181 -17.27 6.69 -0.76
C GLY A 181 -15.84 6.26 -1.04
N PHE A 182 -15.29 5.32 -0.27
CA PHE A 182 -13.95 4.76 -0.49
C PHE A 182 -13.97 3.24 -0.71
N MET A 183 -12.86 2.71 -1.22
CA MET A 183 -12.57 1.28 -1.23
C MET A 183 -11.66 0.94 -0.06
N THR A 184 -11.65 -0.32 0.36
CA THR A 184 -10.76 -0.77 1.44
C THR A 184 -9.92 -1.97 1.03
N THR A 185 -8.73 -2.08 1.63
CA THR A 185 -7.85 -3.23 1.51
C THR A 185 -7.45 -3.72 2.89
N PHE A 186 -7.07 -4.98 3.01
CA PHE A 186 -6.77 -5.65 4.27
C PHE A 186 -5.39 -6.27 4.24
N GLN A 187 -4.68 -6.14 5.35
CA GLN A 187 -3.36 -6.73 5.56
C GLN A 187 -3.40 -7.64 6.79
N THR A 188 -2.67 -8.73 6.74
CA THR A 188 -2.32 -9.47 7.96
C THR A 188 -1.29 -8.68 8.77
N LEU A 189 -1.23 -8.95 10.05
CA LEU A 189 -0.18 -8.41 10.91
C LEU A 189 1.15 -9.11 10.58
N HIS A 190 2.15 -8.33 10.17
CA HIS A 190 3.48 -8.86 9.82
C HIS A 190 4.44 -8.69 10.99
N HIS A 191 5.33 -9.67 11.12
CA HIS A 191 6.54 -9.51 11.91
C HIS A 191 7.71 -9.15 10.99
N ASN A 192 8.42 -8.10 11.33
CA ASN A 192 9.68 -7.69 10.72
C ASN A 192 10.45 -6.86 11.75
N ASP A 193 11.64 -7.27 12.12
CA ASP A 193 12.44 -6.67 13.17
C ASP A 193 12.76 -5.18 12.93
N SER A 194 12.83 -4.77 11.66
CA SER A 194 13.12 -3.38 11.27
C SER A 194 11.90 -2.48 11.20
N LEU A 195 10.69 -3.02 11.02
CA LEU A 195 9.45 -2.25 10.79
C LEU A 195 8.41 -2.44 11.88
N GLY A 196 8.42 -3.56 12.58
CA GLY A 196 7.49 -3.89 13.65
C GLY A 196 8.19 -4.65 14.77
N GLY A 197 7.71 -4.48 15.99
CA GLY A 197 8.18 -5.25 17.16
C GLY A 197 7.47 -6.62 17.27
N ASP A 198 7.53 -7.22 18.48
CA ASP A 198 6.75 -8.43 18.78
C ASP A 198 5.25 -8.12 18.73
N THR A 199 4.60 -8.66 17.72
CA THR A 199 3.17 -8.50 17.46
C THR A 199 2.34 -9.72 17.86
N SER A 200 2.95 -10.71 18.53
CA SER A 200 2.32 -12.00 18.84
C SER A 200 1.03 -11.85 19.66
N ALA A 201 1.01 -10.93 20.62
CA ALA A 201 -0.15 -10.66 21.47
C ALA A 201 -1.37 -10.13 20.69
N MET A 202 -1.13 -9.38 19.62
CA MET A 202 -2.17 -8.78 18.77
C MET A 202 -2.60 -9.66 17.60
N ARG A 203 -1.84 -10.71 17.31
CA ARG A 203 -2.08 -11.55 16.13
C ARG A 203 -3.28 -12.45 16.35
N PRO A 204 -4.28 -12.41 15.44
CA PRO A 204 -5.35 -13.39 15.40
C PRO A 204 -4.81 -14.82 15.20
N SER A 205 -5.56 -15.80 15.64
CA SER A 205 -5.29 -17.21 15.35
C SER A 205 -5.40 -17.49 13.84
N ASN A 206 -4.85 -18.63 13.42
CA ASN A 206 -4.97 -19.09 12.05
C ASN A 206 -6.43 -19.23 11.58
N ASP A 207 -7.31 -19.71 12.47
CA ASP A 207 -8.71 -19.88 12.14
C ASP A 207 -9.47 -18.57 12.06
N GLU A 208 -9.20 -17.61 12.94
CA GLU A 208 -9.76 -16.25 12.85
C GLU A 208 -9.37 -15.58 11.54
N TYR A 209 -8.11 -15.65 11.11
CA TYR A 209 -7.69 -15.11 9.82
C TYR A 209 -8.40 -15.82 8.65
N ARG A 210 -8.49 -17.15 8.65
CA ARG A 210 -9.19 -17.91 7.60
C ARG A 210 -10.66 -17.51 7.50
N GLN A 211 -11.33 -17.39 8.64
CA GLN A 211 -12.73 -16.95 8.71
C GLN A 211 -12.88 -15.52 8.18
N ALA A 212 -12.01 -14.59 8.61
CA ALA A 212 -12.04 -13.19 8.15
C ALA A 212 -11.84 -13.08 6.64
N PHE A 213 -10.85 -13.78 6.05
CA PHE A 213 -10.64 -13.76 4.60
C PHE A 213 -11.77 -14.46 3.83
N GLY A 214 -12.34 -15.52 4.38
CA GLY A 214 -13.57 -16.15 3.85
C GLY A 214 -14.74 -15.17 3.84
N ARG A 215 -14.96 -14.45 4.95
CA ARG A 215 -15.98 -13.41 5.06
C ARG A 215 -15.76 -12.27 4.06
N LEU A 216 -14.52 -11.80 3.91
CA LEU A 216 -14.18 -10.77 2.92
C LEU A 216 -14.48 -11.23 1.48
N LEU A 217 -14.24 -12.50 1.16
CA LEU A 217 -14.57 -13.08 -0.15
C LEU A 217 -16.09 -13.07 -0.39
N GLU A 218 -16.89 -13.46 0.61
CA GLU A 218 -18.36 -13.42 0.54
C GLU A 218 -18.87 -11.99 0.35
N LEU A 219 -18.39 -11.04 1.19
CA LEU A 219 -18.76 -9.64 1.11
C LEU A 219 -18.43 -9.04 -0.26
N LYS A 220 -17.23 -9.35 -0.78
CA LYS A 220 -16.85 -8.93 -2.14
C LYS A 220 -17.78 -9.49 -3.20
N GLY A 221 -18.18 -10.75 -3.08
CA GLY A 221 -19.17 -11.38 -3.97
C GLY A 221 -20.53 -10.68 -3.95
N LYS A 222 -20.91 -10.06 -2.83
CA LYS A 222 -22.11 -9.22 -2.65
C LYS A 222 -21.91 -7.76 -3.08
N GLY A 223 -20.74 -7.40 -3.61
CA GLY A 223 -20.45 -6.06 -4.13
C GLY A 223 -19.87 -5.07 -3.11
N ALA A 224 -19.40 -5.55 -1.96
CA ALA A 224 -18.72 -4.70 -0.97
C ALA A 224 -17.47 -4.03 -1.57
N PRO A 225 -17.10 -2.82 -1.12
CA PRO A 225 -16.02 -2.01 -1.68
C PRO A 225 -14.62 -2.50 -1.29
N ILE A 226 -14.32 -3.77 -1.57
CA ILE A 226 -13.06 -4.44 -1.27
C ILE A 226 -12.15 -4.42 -2.50
N ALA A 227 -10.96 -3.82 -2.35
CA ALA A 227 -10.00 -3.66 -3.43
C ALA A 227 -9.21 -4.95 -3.75
N LEU A 228 -9.09 -5.88 -2.80
CA LEU A 228 -8.40 -7.16 -2.99
C LEU A 228 -9.12 -8.04 -4.01
N SER A 229 -8.38 -8.75 -4.85
CA SER A 229 -8.97 -9.66 -5.83
C SER A 229 -9.59 -10.91 -5.19
N SER A 230 -10.62 -11.45 -5.83
CA SER A 230 -11.25 -12.71 -5.39
C SER A 230 -10.27 -13.88 -5.43
N SER A 231 -9.32 -13.84 -6.35
CA SER A 231 -8.25 -14.84 -6.46
C SER A 231 -7.32 -14.81 -5.25
N PHE A 232 -6.90 -13.61 -4.83
CA PHE A 232 -6.10 -13.47 -3.61
C PHE A 232 -6.88 -13.88 -2.36
N LEU A 233 -8.09 -13.36 -2.16
CA LEU A 233 -8.92 -13.66 -0.98
C LEU A 233 -9.16 -15.16 -0.81
N ARG A 234 -9.44 -15.87 -1.90
CA ARG A 234 -9.62 -17.33 -1.86
C ARG A 234 -8.36 -18.07 -1.45
N LYS A 235 -7.21 -17.61 -1.92
CA LYS A 235 -5.94 -18.27 -1.64
C LYS A 235 -5.41 -17.94 -0.26
N ILE A 236 -5.45 -16.68 0.17
CA ILE A 236 -4.95 -16.29 1.50
C ILE A 236 -5.76 -16.98 2.63
N ALA A 237 -7.06 -17.25 2.43
CA ALA A 237 -7.85 -18.03 3.37
C ALA A 237 -7.33 -19.47 3.56
N GLN A 238 -6.49 -19.97 2.64
CA GLN A 238 -5.84 -21.28 2.70
C GLN A 238 -4.39 -21.20 3.17
N TRP A 239 -3.91 -20.03 3.63
CA TRP A 239 -2.53 -19.88 4.10
C TRP A 239 -2.23 -20.87 5.22
N PRO A 240 -1.10 -21.60 5.15
CA PRO A 240 -0.87 -22.74 6.06
C PRO A 240 -0.75 -22.29 7.50
N ASP A 241 0.06 -21.26 7.77
CA ASP A 241 0.29 -20.76 9.12
C ASP A 241 0.59 -19.25 9.09
N PHE A 242 -0.30 -18.43 9.65
CA PHE A 242 -0.16 -16.97 9.69
C PHE A 242 0.90 -16.48 10.68
N THR A 243 1.53 -17.35 11.46
CA THR A 243 2.76 -17.01 12.18
C THR A 243 3.95 -16.89 11.25
N THR A 244 3.88 -17.53 10.08
CA THR A 244 4.87 -17.48 9.01
C THR A 244 4.43 -16.49 7.92
N THR A 245 5.11 -15.36 7.83
CA THR A 245 4.76 -14.30 6.85
C THR A 245 5.16 -14.65 5.42
N ARG A 246 6.20 -15.46 5.23
CA ARG A 246 6.81 -15.76 3.92
C ARG A 246 7.01 -17.26 3.73
N LEU A 247 6.81 -17.75 2.49
CA LEU A 247 7.10 -19.13 2.09
C LEU A 247 8.19 -19.15 1.01
N HIS A 248 9.05 -20.16 1.07
CA HIS A 248 10.06 -20.42 0.04
C HIS A 248 9.45 -21.01 -1.24
N GLU A 249 8.28 -21.60 -1.13
CA GLU A 249 7.53 -22.23 -2.22
C GLU A 249 6.48 -21.29 -2.81
N LYS A 250 6.08 -21.55 -4.07
CA LYS A 250 4.98 -20.85 -4.72
C LYS A 250 3.65 -21.27 -4.09
N PHE A 251 2.87 -20.29 -3.69
CA PHE A 251 1.55 -20.51 -3.09
C PHE A 251 0.39 -19.99 -3.94
N TYR A 252 0.58 -18.81 -4.56
CA TYR A 252 -0.47 -18.09 -5.27
C TYR A 252 -0.56 -18.40 -6.77
N GLY A 253 0.17 -19.32 -7.31
CA GLY A 253 0.24 -19.58 -8.74
C GLY A 253 1.41 -18.83 -9.40
N PRO A 254 1.42 -17.48 -9.57
CA PRO A 254 2.63 -16.80 -9.98
C PRO A 254 3.65 -16.77 -8.84
N GLY A 255 4.93 -16.92 -9.18
CA GLY A 255 6.01 -16.68 -8.23
C GLY A 255 6.14 -15.19 -7.90
N CYS A 256 6.92 -14.86 -6.87
CA CYS A 256 7.16 -13.49 -6.49
C CYS A 256 7.95 -12.73 -7.57
N SER A 257 7.50 -11.54 -7.95
CA SER A 257 8.12 -10.66 -8.93
C SER A 257 8.81 -9.43 -8.30
N ALA A 258 8.99 -9.43 -6.97
CA ALA A 258 9.79 -8.44 -6.27
C ALA A 258 11.23 -8.42 -6.81
N GLY A 259 11.89 -7.27 -6.85
CA GLY A 259 13.22 -7.10 -7.45
C GLY A 259 13.26 -7.33 -8.97
N ARG A 260 12.13 -7.65 -9.59
CA ARG A 260 11.98 -7.79 -11.03
C ARG A 260 10.96 -6.83 -11.63
N MET A 261 9.80 -6.68 -11.01
CA MET A 261 8.71 -5.82 -11.48
C MET A 261 8.35 -4.72 -10.48
N PHE A 262 8.74 -4.88 -9.25
CA PHE A 262 8.56 -3.89 -8.20
C PHE A 262 9.69 -3.98 -7.17
N CYS A 263 9.87 -2.91 -6.41
CA CYS A 263 10.81 -2.86 -5.29
C CYS A 263 10.35 -1.84 -4.25
N ASN A 264 11.11 -1.76 -3.17
CA ASN A 264 10.96 -0.75 -2.13
C ASN A 264 12.27 0.01 -1.96
N ILE A 265 12.21 1.34 -1.88
CA ILE A 265 13.34 2.17 -1.43
C ILE A 265 13.04 2.62 -0.01
N ASP A 266 13.97 2.38 0.90
CA ASP A 266 13.84 2.78 2.28
C ASP A 266 14.34 4.21 2.51
N ALA A 267 14.07 4.80 3.67
CA ALA A 267 14.35 6.21 3.98
C ALA A 267 15.83 6.59 3.88
N ASP A 268 16.74 5.61 3.96
CA ASP A 268 18.18 5.78 3.76
C ASP A 268 18.65 5.62 2.30
N GLY A 269 17.73 5.43 1.35
CA GLY A 269 18.03 5.23 -0.07
C GLY A 269 18.40 3.82 -0.47
N ARG A 270 18.36 2.85 0.45
CA ARG A 270 18.63 1.43 0.11
C ARG A 270 17.44 0.81 -0.61
N VAL A 271 17.73 0.03 -1.65
CA VAL A 271 16.73 -0.67 -2.46
C VAL A 271 16.57 -2.11 -1.98
N TYR A 272 15.36 -2.46 -1.60
CA TYR A 272 14.96 -3.79 -1.17
C TYR A 272 13.96 -4.41 -2.16
N PRO A 273 13.89 -5.74 -2.26
CA PRO A 273 12.88 -6.40 -3.10
C PRO A 273 11.44 -5.99 -2.74
N CYS A 274 11.15 -5.91 -1.44
CA CYS A 274 9.86 -5.52 -0.88
C CYS A 274 10.01 -4.98 0.54
N SER A 275 8.94 -4.45 1.15
CA SER A 275 8.98 -3.92 2.52
C SER A 275 9.24 -5.01 3.57
N LEU A 276 8.80 -6.26 3.34
CA LEU A 276 9.04 -7.36 4.28
C LEU A 276 10.53 -7.76 4.42
N LEU A 277 11.37 -7.27 3.52
CA LEU A 277 12.80 -7.55 3.51
C LEU A 277 13.66 -6.34 3.89
N ILE A 278 13.03 -5.22 4.30
CA ILE A 278 13.76 -4.04 4.80
C ILE A 278 14.54 -4.44 6.05
N GLY A 279 15.85 -4.17 6.03
CA GLY A 279 16.76 -4.52 7.12
C GLY A 279 17.23 -5.98 7.14
N GLU A 280 16.54 -6.89 6.42
CA GLU A 280 16.85 -8.33 6.41
C GLU A 280 17.54 -8.81 5.11
N TYR A 281 17.49 -8.02 4.04
CA TYR A 281 18.05 -8.40 2.75
C TYR A 281 19.51 -7.96 2.61
N PRO A 282 20.48 -8.90 2.58
CA PRO A 282 21.91 -8.54 2.60
C PRO A 282 22.40 -7.88 1.29
N GLY A 283 21.68 -8.08 0.18
CA GLY A 283 22.01 -7.52 -1.14
C GLY A 283 21.53 -6.10 -1.37
N ALA A 284 20.98 -5.41 -0.35
CA ALA A 284 20.44 -4.06 -0.50
C ALA A 284 21.57 -3.04 -0.74
N LEU A 285 21.56 -2.40 -1.91
CA LEU A 285 22.47 -1.31 -2.25
C LEU A 285 21.80 0.05 -2.07
N ASN A 286 22.59 1.05 -1.68
CA ASN A 286 22.14 2.44 -1.65
C ASN A 286 22.05 2.97 -3.09
N ALA A 287 20.86 3.47 -3.49
CA ALA A 287 20.63 3.98 -4.83
C ALA A 287 21.32 5.32 -5.11
N LEU A 288 21.63 6.10 -4.09
CA LEU A 288 22.39 7.34 -4.26
C LEU A 288 23.85 7.10 -4.61
N GLU A 289 24.42 6.01 -4.10
CA GLU A 289 25.83 5.63 -4.33
C GLU A 289 25.98 4.78 -5.59
N ALA A 290 25.12 3.77 -5.77
CA ALA A 290 25.25 2.80 -6.84
C ALA A 290 24.48 3.17 -8.12
N GLY A 291 23.58 4.16 -8.06
CA GLY A 291 22.55 4.42 -9.04
C GLY A 291 21.36 3.46 -8.91
N PHE A 292 20.14 3.97 -9.13
CA PHE A 292 18.89 3.18 -8.92
C PHE A 292 18.88 1.89 -9.75
N ALA A 293 19.27 1.95 -11.03
CA ALA A 293 19.20 0.78 -11.91
C ALA A 293 20.10 -0.38 -11.44
N LYS A 294 21.28 -0.09 -10.86
CA LYS A 294 22.18 -1.11 -10.31
C LYS A 294 21.62 -1.64 -8.99
N ALA A 295 21.15 -0.76 -8.11
CA ALA A 295 20.56 -1.15 -6.83
C ALA A 295 19.31 -2.02 -7.03
N PHE A 296 18.45 -1.69 -7.99
CA PHE A 296 17.28 -2.50 -8.34
C PHE A 296 17.69 -3.90 -8.87
N ARG A 297 18.73 -3.99 -9.68
CA ARG A 297 19.22 -5.32 -10.14
C ARG A 297 19.74 -6.16 -8.98
N ALA A 298 20.43 -5.56 -8.03
CA ALA A 298 20.95 -6.25 -6.84
C ALA A 298 19.83 -6.78 -5.93
N ALA A 299 18.67 -6.13 -5.92
CA ALA A 299 17.48 -6.57 -5.19
C ALA A 299 16.72 -7.75 -5.83
N GLY A 300 17.31 -8.43 -6.83
CA GLY A 300 16.61 -9.41 -7.67
C GLY A 300 16.69 -10.87 -7.22
N GLU A 301 17.45 -11.20 -6.20
CA GLU A 301 17.54 -12.55 -5.65
C GLU A 301 16.63 -12.69 -4.43
N LEU A 302 15.52 -13.44 -4.58
CA LEU A 302 14.51 -13.53 -3.55
C LEU A 302 14.71 -14.76 -2.65
N PRO A 303 14.66 -14.58 -1.32
CA PRO A 303 14.66 -15.69 -0.38
C PRO A 303 13.30 -16.39 -0.25
N CYS A 304 12.25 -15.90 -0.91
CA CYS A 304 10.89 -16.40 -0.78
C CYS A 304 10.10 -16.27 -2.09
N GLN A 305 9.00 -17.04 -2.23
CA GLN A 305 8.15 -17.06 -3.42
C GLN A 305 6.68 -16.66 -3.13
N ALA A 306 6.28 -16.59 -1.87
CA ALA A 306 4.95 -16.16 -1.45
C ALA A 306 5.00 -15.45 -0.11
N CYS A 307 4.00 -14.60 0.17
CA CYS A 307 3.86 -13.92 1.46
C CYS A 307 2.40 -13.56 1.75
N THR A 308 2.13 -13.18 3.00
CA THR A 308 0.80 -12.75 3.45
C THR A 308 0.55 -11.24 3.23
N ALA A 309 1.54 -10.45 2.79
CA ALA A 309 1.37 -9.03 2.50
C ALA A 309 0.53 -8.85 1.23
N SER A 310 -0.72 -8.42 1.38
CA SER A 310 -1.77 -8.46 0.35
C SER A 310 -1.38 -7.77 -0.97
N CYS A 311 -0.64 -6.66 -0.91
CA CYS A 311 -0.25 -5.90 -2.10
C CYS A 311 0.70 -6.68 -3.04
N TYR A 312 1.61 -7.50 -2.51
CA TYR A 312 2.60 -8.20 -3.34
C TYR A 312 2.01 -9.36 -4.13
N PRO A 313 1.18 -10.27 -3.58
CA PRO A 313 0.44 -11.26 -4.37
C PRO A 313 -0.43 -10.61 -5.46
N GLU A 314 -1.10 -9.49 -5.17
CA GLU A 314 -1.88 -8.75 -6.17
C GLU A 314 -1.01 -8.28 -7.32
N TYR A 315 0.17 -7.70 -7.04
CA TYR A 315 1.13 -7.32 -8.09
C TYR A 315 1.65 -8.53 -8.86
N ASN A 316 1.93 -9.65 -8.18
CA ASN A 316 2.39 -10.88 -8.83
C ASN A 316 1.35 -11.42 -9.80
N TYR A 317 0.05 -11.41 -9.45
CA TYR A 317 -1.03 -11.78 -10.34
C TYR A 317 -1.15 -10.83 -11.54
N LEU A 318 -1.10 -9.51 -11.30
CA LEU A 318 -1.20 -8.50 -12.37
C LEU A 318 -0.04 -8.60 -13.36
N TYR A 319 1.19 -8.71 -12.85
CA TYR A 319 2.39 -8.81 -13.69
C TYR A 319 2.58 -10.23 -14.27
N GLY A 320 1.95 -11.24 -13.68
CA GLY A 320 1.80 -12.57 -14.24
C GLY A 320 0.68 -12.67 -15.29
N LEU A 321 0.04 -11.55 -15.64
CA LEU A 321 -1.03 -11.43 -16.66
C LEU A 321 -2.25 -12.33 -16.36
N TYR A 322 -2.68 -12.43 -15.11
CA TYR A 322 -3.87 -13.20 -14.71
C TYR A 322 -5.14 -12.39 -15.05
N PRO A 323 -5.95 -12.82 -16.05
CA PRO A 323 -7.07 -12.02 -16.53
C PRO A 323 -8.15 -11.78 -15.46
N SER A 324 -8.41 -12.76 -14.60
CA SER A 324 -9.40 -12.63 -13.52
C SER A 324 -9.04 -11.52 -12.54
N VAL A 325 -7.75 -11.40 -12.19
CA VAL A 325 -7.26 -10.35 -11.28
C VAL A 325 -7.24 -8.99 -11.99
N ALA A 326 -6.83 -8.95 -13.26
CA ALA A 326 -6.89 -7.71 -14.05
C ALA A 326 -8.33 -7.17 -14.17
N MET A 327 -9.32 -8.06 -14.35
CA MET A 327 -10.74 -7.69 -14.35
C MET A 327 -11.21 -7.19 -12.98
N ASP A 328 -10.82 -7.85 -11.89
CA ASP A 328 -11.16 -7.42 -10.52
C ASP A 328 -10.57 -6.02 -10.23
N TRP A 329 -9.34 -5.78 -10.63
CA TRP A 329 -8.70 -4.47 -10.50
C TRP A 329 -9.39 -3.39 -11.32
N HIS A 330 -9.75 -3.71 -12.57
CA HIS A 330 -10.52 -2.78 -13.41
C HIS A 330 -11.88 -2.43 -12.78
N ARG A 331 -12.59 -3.42 -12.23
CA ARG A 331 -13.84 -3.19 -11.49
C ARG A 331 -13.60 -2.33 -10.25
N SER A 332 -12.52 -2.58 -9.49
CA SER A 332 -12.16 -1.80 -8.31
C SER A 332 -11.91 -0.33 -8.66
N VAL A 333 -11.17 -0.04 -9.75
CA VAL A 333 -10.96 1.34 -10.23
C VAL A 333 -12.30 2.01 -10.59
N LYS A 334 -13.17 1.34 -11.35
CA LYS A 334 -14.50 1.87 -11.70
C LYS A 334 -15.37 2.10 -10.47
N THR A 335 -15.31 1.18 -9.51
CA THR A 335 -16.06 1.31 -8.25
C THR A 335 -15.52 2.50 -7.43
N THR A 336 -14.20 2.67 -7.34
CA THR A 336 -13.59 3.84 -6.69
C THR A 336 -14.11 5.15 -7.31
N ASP A 337 -14.06 5.26 -8.64
CA ASP A 337 -14.52 6.48 -9.34
C ASP A 337 -16.03 6.74 -9.13
N ARG A 338 -16.85 5.67 -9.10
CA ARG A 338 -18.30 5.77 -8.82
C ARG A 338 -18.57 6.21 -7.39
N LEU A 339 -17.89 5.61 -6.40
CA LEU A 339 -18.04 5.95 -4.98
C LEU A 339 -17.60 7.39 -4.73
N MET A 340 -16.46 7.81 -5.28
CA MET A 340 -15.98 9.18 -5.18
C MET A 340 -17.00 10.20 -5.72
N LYS A 341 -17.58 9.93 -6.90
CA LYS A 341 -18.61 10.81 -7.51
C LYS A 341 -19.85 10.87 -6.64
N LYS A 342 -20.33 9.75 -6.09
CA LYS A 342 -21.48 9.69 -5.18
C LYS A 342 -21.23 10.52 -3.92
N ALA A 343 -20.06 10.36 -3.30
CA ALA A 343 -19.69 11.12 -2.11
C ALA A 343 -19.59 12.61 -2.39
N ALA A 344 -19.06 13.02 -3.55
CA ALA A 344 -19.02 14.43 -3.95
C ALA A 344 -20.42 15.05 -4.14
N LEU A 345 -21.40 14.27 -4.58
CA LEU A 345 -22.79 14.72 -4.70
C LEU A 345 -23.43 14.90 -3.33
N ASN A 346 -23.27 13.94 -2.43
CA ASN A 346 -23.84 14.00 -1.07
C ASN A 346 -23.31 15.20 -0.25
N MET A 347 -22.04 15.62 -0.48
CA MET A 347 -21.48 16.79 0.19
C MET A 347 -21.99 18.13 -0.37
N ARG A 348 -22.66 18.16 -1.53
CA ARG A 348 -23.21 19.37 -2.14
C ARG A 348 -24.66 19.63 -1.77
N THR A 349 -25.37 18.65 -1.25
CA THR A 349 -26.71 18.80 -0.67
C THR A 349 -26.55 19.01 0.82
N PRO A 350 -26.77 20.23 1.37
CA PRO A 350 -26.91 20.39 2.81
C PRO A 350 -28.12 19.53 3.24
N GLU A 351 -27.98 18.78 4.32
CA GLU A 351 -29.14 18.27 5.02
C GLU A 351 -30.01 19.48 5.40
N GLU A 352 -31.25 19.55 4.86
CA GLU A 352 -32.27 20.48 5.28
C GLU A 352 -32.74 20.15 6.72
#